data_9140d3e2fea85391e5ae799ccf016b51
#
_entry.id   9140d3e2fea85391e5ae799ccf016b51
#
_cell.length_a   1.000
_cell.length_b   1.000
_cell.length_c   1.000
_cell.angle_alpha   90.00
_cell.angle_beta   90.00
_cell.angle_gamma   90.00
#
_symmetry.space_group_name_H-M   'P 1'
#
loop_
_entity.id
_entity.type
_entity.pdbx_description
1 polymer ?
#
loop_
_entity_poly.entity_id
_entity_poly.type
_entity_poly.pdbx_seq_one_letter_code
_entity_poly.pdbx_strand_id
1 'polypeptide(L)'
;MKKHPKNYLVLLAAIALTAIHAWGAEGPLPAVAESQSRIGNVNGSLINGAVANYPAPLGVPASDRFKVELRDNNQTDWQPVFVYQSHSSVNKAQSASWVSFSFSGQVELRITPLQDASDSVVIRPKAFQLMPVVKQGQAHVSLNQPRKLSVEFNGSADHPLYIFANPLETPPKKEVGRELVVFNAGIHNIGDRYPLRSHTTYYLQGGAVLQGSFYGPGKLEDVTICGRGILNSGYQKSQHPTKGLHSNISFEDGSNIRIEGITCIEAGNFQIKVQSKQPDARIDIENLKLIGWNPCSDGIHISDMDWKDHPVVGNARGMSLRVSDCFIRANDDAILLCDGVARSEMSDCVIWDSGMGASFCLSWGGHQPVESCRVDRCYVIHKYGGNPVFRANHAGEALIRNVHFSDIFIEGDLSSLVGLKIMNHRYDPDPGHNSIEDIYFKNITAEGQPTNNFIGGLSEEFQIRRVTFENLNIGGKVILNPADMNLKINNSVSEVKFLP
;
A
#
# COMPACT_ATOMS: atom_id res chain seq x y z
N MET A 1 -44.79 21.16 -24.86
CA MET A 1 -43.44 21.72 -24.74
C MET A 1 -42.46 20.56 -24.51
N LYS A 2 -41.73 20.21 -25.56
CA LYS A 2 -40.79 19.06 -25.58
C LYS A 2 -39.41 19.57 -25.15
N LYS A 3 -38.77 18.95 -24.13
CA LYS A 3 -37.37 19.19 -23.80
C LYS A 3 -36.52 18.14 -24.48
N HIS A 4 -35.58 18.58 -25.30
CA HIS A 4 -34.56 17.76 -25.96
C HIS A 4 -33.41 17.39 -25.01
N PRO A 5 -32.80 16.21 -25.14
CA PRO A 5 -31.54 15.89 -24.49
C PRO A 5 -30.35 16.45 -25.29
N LYS A 6 -29.39 17.02 -24.61
CA LYS A 6 -28.13 17.51 -25.17
C LYS A 6 -27.18 16.36 -25.45
N ASN A 7 -26.91 16.12 -26.73
CA ASN A 7 -25.84 15.25 -27.20
C ASN A 7 -24.48 15.95 -26.99
N TYR A 8 -23.57 15.31 -26.29
CA TYR A 8 -22.16 15.68 -26.34
C TYR A 8 -21.48 14.90 -27.46
N LEU A 9 -21.13 15.61 -28.51
CA LEU A 9 -20.35 15.15 -29.65
C LEU A 9 -18.86 15.05 -29.19
N VAL A 10 -18.29 13.85 -29.21
CA VAL A 10 -16.88 13.62 -29.03
C VAL A 10 -16.19 13.76 -30.37
N LEU A 11 -15.37 14.80 -30.52
CA LEU A 11 -14.55 15.04 -31.70
C LEU A 11 -13.26 14.19 -31.56
N LEU A 12 -13.16 13.09 -32.32
CA LEU A 12 -11.97 12.30 -32.52
C LEU A 12 -11.13 12.96 -33.63
N ALA A 13 -9.98 13.51 -33.26
CA ALA A 13 -8.93 13.87 -34.21
C ALA A 13 -7.87 12.75 -34.21
N ALA A 14 -7.83 12.04 -35.34
CA ALA A 14 -6.78 11.08 -35.65
C ALA A 14 -5.48 11.83 -36.00
N ILE A 15 -4.39 11.50 -35.33
CA ILE A 15 -3.03 11.74 -35.84
C ILE A 15 -2.35 10.39 -35.91
N ALA A 16 -2.06 9.99 -37.14
CA ALA A 16 -1.47 8.73 -37.53
C ALA A 16 0.06 8.70 -37.32
N LEU A 17 0.49 7.48 -36.97
CA LEU A 17 1.78 6.82 -37.26
C LEU A 17 2.94 7.67 -37.80
N THR A 18 4.02 7.69 -37.07
CA THR A 18 5.37 7.24 -37.51
C THR A 18 6.37 7.42 -36.38
N ALA A 19 6.81 6.33 -35.78
CA ALA A 19 8.15 6.14 -35.20
C ALA A 19 8.25 4.76 -34.53
N ILE A 20 8.22 3.71 -35.33
CA ILE A 20 8.89 2.46 -34.99
C ILE A 20 10.28 2.58 -35.59
N HIS A 21 11.33 2.75 -34.80
CA HIS A 21 12.67 2.18 -34.97
C HIS A 21 13.62 2.66 -33.85
N ALA A 22 14.39 1.71 -33.37
CA ALA A 22 15.62 1.89 -32.60
C ALA A 22 15.46 2.21 -31.09
N TRP A 23 15.20 1.20 -30.30
CA TRP A 23 15.70 1.12 -28.92
C TRP A 23 16.51 -0.18 -28.78
N GLY A 24 17.72 -0.13 -29.27
CA GLY A 24 18.77 -1.10 -29.08
C GLY A 24 20.08 -0.35 -29.06
N ALA A 25 20.41 0.27 -27.94
CA ALA A 25 21.77 0.66 -27.56
C ALA A 25 21.70 1.06 -26.07
N GLU A 26 22.44 0.33 -25.26
CA GLU A 26 22.75 0.70 -23.88
C GLU A 26 23.48 2.05 -23.89
N GLY A 27 22.71 3.13 -23.75
CA GLY A 27 23.29 4.44 -23.46
C GLY A 27 23.67 4.47 -21.96
N PRO A 28 24.80 5.12 -21.60
CA PRO A 28 25.13 5.30 -20.19
C PRO A 28 24.00 6.06 -19.52
N LEU A 29 23.63 5.63 -18.29
CA LEU A 29 22.76 6.39 -17.41
C LEU A 29 23.21 7.85 -17.37
N PRO A 30 22.30 8.83 -17.27
CA PRO A 30 22.70 10.19 -16.96
C PRO A 30 23.58 10.13 -15.72
N ALA A 31 24.81 10.61 -15.84
CA ALA A 31 25.81 10.54 -14.80
C ALA A 31 25.23 11.15 -13.52
N VAL A 32 24.86 10.29 -12.58
CA VAL A 32 24.89 10.68 -11.16
C VAL A 32 26.34 11.05 -10.94
N ALA A 33 26.61 12.31 -10.66
CA ALA A 33 27.96 12.82 -10.52
C ALA A 33 28.75 11.83 -9.67
N GLU A 34 29.77 11.21 -10.25
CA GLU A 34 30.75 10.38 -9.55
C GLU A 34 31.47 11.25 -8.52
N SER A 35 30.80 11.50 -7.39
CA SER A 35 31.52 11.81 -6.19
C SER A 35 32.06 10.49 -5.68
N GLN A 36 33.35 10.24 -5.87
CA GLN A 36 34.08 9.15 -5.26
C GLN A 36 33.74 9.12 -3.78
N SER A 37 32.77 8.30 -3.40
CA SER A 37 32.33 8.16 -2.04
C SER A 37 33.31 7.24 -1.31
N ARG A 38 34.08 7.85 -0.44
CA ARG A 38 34.40 7.16 0.81
C ARG A 38 33.05 6.75 1.39
N ILE A 39 32.87 5.47 1.72
CA ILE A 39 31.79 4.98 2.56
C ILE A 39 31.93 5.73 3.88
N GLY A 40 31.40 6.93 3.92
CA GLY A 40 31.32 7.75 5.13
C GLY A 40 30.21 7.16 5.99
N ASN A 41 30.50 7.01 7.25
CA ASN A 41 29.62 6.55 8.31
C ASN A 41 28.17 6.87 8.04
N VAL A 42 27.30 5.86 8.19
CA VAL A 42 25.84 5.95 8.18
C VAL A 42 25.41 7.19 8.94
N ASN A 43 24.97 8.23 8.23
CA ASN A 43 24.64 9.53 8.81
C ASN A 43 23.20 9.58 9.33
N GLY A 44 22.77 8.55 10.06
CA GLY A 44 21.80 8.76 11.13
C GLY A 44 22.62 9.05 12.38
N SER A 45 22.33 10.12 13.09
CA SER A 45 22.91 10.31 14.42
C SER A 45 22.48 9.12 15.27
N LEU A 46 23.36 8.14 15.46
CA LEU A 46 23.13 7.07 16.42
C LEU A 46 23.17 7.71 17.81
N ILE A 47 22.02 7.82 18.44
CA ILE A 47 21.91 8.21 19.82
C ILE A 47 22.15 6.94 20.65
N ASN A 48 23.37 6.77 21.15
CA ASN A 48 23.80 5.62 22.00
C ASN A 48 23.53 4.21 21.40
N GLY A 49 23.58 4.05 20.09
CA GLY A 49 23.44 2.75 19.44
C GLY A 49 22.03 2.15 19.39
N ALA A 50 21.06 2.75 20.08
CA ALA A 50 19.68 2.25 20.16
C ALA A 50 18.72 2.99 19.24
N VAL A 51 19.05 4.20 18.77
CA VAL A 51 18.16 5.04 17.94
C VAL A 51 18.93 5.64 16.76
N ALA A 52 18.35 5.53 15.56
CA ALA A 52 18.80 6.23 14.37
C ALA A 52 17.72 7.24 13.93
N ASN A 53 18.04 8.51 14.02
CA ASN A 53 17.20 9.63 13.58
C ASN A 53 17.74 10.15 12.24
N TYR A 54 16.86 10.30 11.25
CA TYR A 54 17.21 10.67 9.88
C TYR A 54 16.87 12.14 9.64
N PRO A 55 17.86 13.05 9.62
CA PRO A 55 17.59 14.46 9.37
C PRO A 55 17.11 14.67 7.93
N ALA A 56 16.09 15.50 7.75
CA ALA A 56 15.66 15.87 6.41
C ALA A 56 16.69 16.79 5.75
N PRO A 57 16.91 16.65 4.43
CA PRO A 57 17.77 17.58 3.70
C PRO A 57 17.15 18.98 3.65
N LEU A 58 18.02 19.98 3.52
CA LEU A 58 17.59 21.37 3.37
C LEU A 58 16.64 21.52 2.16
N GLY A 59 15.53 22.21 2.35
CA GLY A 59 14.51 22.44 1.32
C GLY A 59 13.35 21.45 1.33
N VAL A 60 13.37 20.42 2.18
CA VAL A 60 12.19 19.56 2.40
C VAL A 60 11.22 20.28 3.32
N PRO A 61 9.92 20.41 2.94
CA PRO A 61 8.93 21.07 3.78
C PRO A 61 8.70 20.34 5.10
N ALA A 62 8.77 21.05 6.20
CA ALA A 62 8.36 20.55 7.51
C ALA A 62 6.85 20.76 7.71
N SER A 63 6.22 19.87 8.46
CA SER A 63 4.86 20.08 8.94
C SER A 63 4.81 21.20 9.98
N ASP A 64 3.81 22.05 9.91
CA ASP A 64 3.47 23.09 10.88
C ASP A 64 2.45 22.61 11.93
N ARG A 65 2.05 21.33 11.88
CA ARG A 65 1.00 20.77 12.72
C ARG A 65 1.49 20.15 14.01
N PHE A 66 2.70 19.58 13.98
CA PHE A 66 3.22 18.82 15.12
C PHE A 66 4.69 19.09 15.35
N LYS A 67 5.08 19.06 16.63
CA LYS A 67 6.45 18.85 17.06
C LYS A 67 6.55 17.46 17.66
N VAL A 68 7.54 16.68 17.22
CA VAL A 68 7.81 15.33 17.74
C VAL A 68 9.22 15.29 18.25
N GLU A 69 9.38 14.75 19.45
CA GLU A 69 10.66 14.54 20.11
C GLU A 69 10.73 13.10 20.61
N LEU A 70 11.92 12.53 20.58
CA LEU A 70 12.16 11.17 21.10
C LEU A 70 13.33 11.16 22.08
N ARG A 71 13.33 10.18 22.96
CA ARG A 71 14.48 9.81 23.79
C ARG A 71 14.50 8.29 23.97
N ASP A 72 15.68 7.72 24.16
CA ASP A 72 15.77 6.37 24.70
C ASP A 72 15.68 6.41 26.24
N ASN A 73 15.44 5.27 26.86
CA ASN A 73 15.26 5.20 28.32
C ASN A 73 16.51 5.56 29.13
N ASN A 74 17.67 5.64 28.50
CA ASN A 74 18.95 5.94 29.15
C ASN A 74 19.32 7.41 29.04
N GLN A 75 18.49 8.23 28.37
CA GLN A 75 18.73 9.64 28.14
C GLN A 75 17.75 10.52 28.91
N THR A 76 18.25 11.65 29.39
CA THR A 76 17.43 12.70 30.00
C THR A 76 16.90 13.67 28.95
N ASP A 77 17.61 13.86 27.86
CA ASP A 77 17.35 14.91 26.87
C ASP A 77 16.51 14.42 25.73
N TRP A 78 15.50 15.22 25.40
CA TRP A 78 14.64 15.02 24.24
C TRP A 78 15.33 15.44 22.95
N GLN A 79 15.34 14.59 21.95
CA GLN A 79 15.89 14.85 20.63
C GLN A 79 14.75 15.13 19.63
N PRO A 80 14.81 16.24 18.88
CA PRO A 80 13.78 16.53 17.88
C PRO A 80 13.83 15.53 16.73
N VAL A 81 12.66 15.13 16.26
CA VAL A 81 12.49 14.33 15.02
C VAL A 81 11.88 15.24 13.97
N PHE A 82 12.40 15.20 12.76
CA PHE A 82 11.84 15.98 11.67
C PHE A 82 10.43 15.47 11.31
N VAL A 83 9.46 16.38 11.30
CA VAL A 83 8.07 16.07 10.95
C VAL A 83 7.85 16.47 9.51
N TYR A 84 7.71 15.46 8.65
CA TYR A 84 7.41 15.63 7.24
C TYR A 84 5.93 15.96 7.02
N GLN A 85 5.62 16.50 5.85
CA GLN A 85 4.27 16.76 5.39
C GLN A 85 4.05 16.12 4.02
N SER A 86 2.87 15.54 3.82
CA SER A 86 2.38 15.06 2.54
C SER A 86 0.90 15.39 2.38
N HIS A 87 0.38 15.33 1.16
CA HIS A 87 -1.06 15.42 0.96
C HIS A 87 -1.76 14.21 1.57
N SER A 88 -2.99 14.39 2.00
CA SER A 88 -3.77 13.32 2.63
C SER A 88 -5.11 13.05 1.95
N SER A 89 -5.54 13.89 1.05
CA SER A 89 -6.75 13.69 0.26
C SER A 89 -6.74 14.51 -1.01
N VAL A 90 -7.67 14.23 -1.91
CA VAL A 90 -7.95 15.06 -3.09
C VAL A 90 -8.39 16.49 -2.70
N ASN A 91 -8.90 16.66 -1.50
CA ASN A 91 -9.10 17.96 -0.88
C ASN A 91 -7.75 18.46 -0.32
N LYS A 92 -7.10 19.36 -1.03
CA LYS A 92 -5.76 19.87 -0.70
C LYS A 92 -5.68 20.63 0.64
N ALA A 93 -6.81 20.94 1.28
CA ALA A 93 -6.82 21.51 2.61
C ALA A 93 -6.43 20.50 3.70
N GLN A 94 -6.47 19.21 3.39
CA GLN A 94 -6.06 18.15 4.31
C GLN A 94 -4.61 17.74 4.05
N SER A 95 -3.86 17.53 5.11
CA SER A 95 -2.47 17.07 5.06
C SER A 95 -2.23 16.01 6.12
N ALA A 96 -1.37 15.04 5.81
CA ALA A 96 -0.81 14.13 6.81
C ALA A 96 0.58 14.60 7.21
N SER A 97 0.86 14.52 8.48
CA SER A 97 2.20 14.67 9.03
C SER A 97 2.79 13.31 9.32
N TRP A 98 4.10 13.14 9.22
CA TRP A 98 4.73 11.87 9.55
C TRP A 98 6.17 12.03 9.99
N VAL A 99 6.63 11.10 10.80
CA VAL A 99 8.02 10.98 11.25
C VAL A 99 8.53 9.59 10.92
N SER A 100 9.84 9.48 10.69
CA SER A 100 10.51 8.20 10.47
C SER A 100 11.83 8.18 11.24
N PHE A 101 12.01 7.14 12.03
CA PHE A 101 13.25 6.85 12.76
C PHE A 101 13.38 5.33 12.92
N SER A 102 14.56 4.85 13.25
CA SER A 102 14.81 3.44 13.57
C SER A 102 15.33 3.29 15.00
N PHE A 103 14.98 2.17 15.65
CA PHE A 103 15.44 1.93 17.00
C PHE A 103 15.47 0.44 17.36
N SER A 104 16.15 0.14 18.46
CA SER A 104 16.06 -1.14 19.18
C SER A 104 15.95 -0.85 20.68
N GLY A 105 15.34 -1.78 21.42
CA GLY A 105 15.05 -1.59 22.83
C GLY A 105 13.80 -0.78 23.08
N GLN A 106 13.85 0.25 23.92
CA GLN A 106 12.70 1.06 24.29
C GLN A 106 12.95 2.54 24.03
N VAL A 107 11.97 3.23 23.45
CA VAL A 107 11.99 4.68 23.22
C VAL A 107 10.71 5.33 23.73
N GLU A 108 10.80 6.58 24.12
CA GLU A 108 9.67 7.41 24.48
C GLU A 108 9.52 8.55 23.46
N LEU A 109 8.30 8.77 23.01
CA LEU A 109 7.92 9.86 22.12
C LEU A 109 7.15 10.92 22.91
N ARG A 110 7.45 12.20 22.64
CA ARG A 110 6.67 13.35 23.08
C ARG A 110 6.14 14.05 21.85
N ILE A 111 4.83 14.13 21.73
CA ILE A 111 4.12 14.69 20.58
C ILE A 111 3.36 15.92 21.06
N THR A 112 3.68 17.07 20.47
CA THR A 112 3.04 18.35 20.76
C THR A 112 2.27 18.80 19.53
N PRO A 113 0.93 18.86 19.56
CA PRO A 113 0.17 19.53 18.51
C PRO A 113 0.47 21.04 18.57
N LEU A 114 0.77 21.65 17.41
CA LEU A 114 1.07 23.09 17.29
C LEU A 114 -0.19 23.90 16.97
N GLN A 115 -1.21 23.18 16.48
CA GLN A 115 -2.55 23.69 16.21
C GLN A 115 -3.52 22.76 16.94
N ASP A 116 -4.67 23.26 17.35
CA ASP A 116 -5.76 22.45 17.93
C ASP A 116 -5.34 21.59 19.14
N ALA A 117 -4.80 22.23 20.16
CA ALA A 117 -4.45 21.55 21.41
C ALA A 117 -5.62 20.73 21.99
N SER A 118 -5.39 19.50 22.38
CA SER A 118 -6.39 18.60 22.92
C SER A 118 -5.82 17.63 23.94
N ASP A 119 -6.65 17.30 24.92
CA ASP A 119 -6.38 16.22 25.86
C ASP A 119 -6.89 14.84 25.37
N SER A 120 -7.56 14.81 24.22
CA SER A 120 -8.06 13.57 23.60
C SER A 120 -7.11 13.13 22.49
N VAL A 121 -6.52 11.95 22.67
CA VAL A 121 -5.57 11.35 21.71
C VAL A 121 -5.91 9.89 21.50
N VAL A 122 -6.04 9.49 20.26
CA VAL A 122 -6.22 8.09 19.85
C VAL A 122 -4.98 7.63 19.10
N ILE A 123 -4.43 6.48 19.48
CA ILE A 123 -3.35 5.80 18.77
C ILE A 123 -3.93 4.57 18.08
N ARG A 124 -3.68 4.47 16.78
CA ARG A 124 -4.10 3.32 15.98
C ARG A 124 -2.89 2.57 15.43
N PRO A 125 -2.95 1.27 15.25
CA PRO A 125 -4.05 0.36 15.59
C PRO A 125 -4.33 0.28 17.09
N LYS A 126 -5.62 0.34 17.47
CA LYS A 126 -6.06 0.16 18.88
C LYS A 126 -5.70 -1.23 19.41
N ALA A 127 -5.63 -2.22 18.52
CA ALA A 127 -5.20 -3.58 18.85
C ALA A 127 -3.79 -3.64 19.46
N PHE A 128 -2.94 -2.63 19.26
CA PHE A 128 -1.62 -2.55 19.91
C PHE A 128 -1.69 -2.12 21.37
N GLN A 129 -2.85 -1.67 21.85
CA GLN A 129 -3.09 -1.28 23.23
C GLN A 129 -2.12 -0.21 23.75
N LEU A 130 -1.65 0.67 22.86
CA LEU A 130 -0.79 1.78 23.21
C LEU A 130 -1.63 2.91 23.80
N MET A 131 -1.42 3.17 25.09
CA MET A 131 -2.14 4.22 25.81
C MET A 131 -1.27 5.45 25.93
N PRO A 132 -1.59 6.57 25.28
CA PRO A 132 -0.83 7.81 25.46
C PRO A 132 -1.10 8.40 26.84
N VAL A 133 -0.06 8.95 27.46
CA VAL A 133 -0.22 9.78 28.66
C VAL A 133 -0.22 11.22 28.25
N VAL A 134 -1.36 11.89 28.37
CA VAL A 134 -1.49 13.30 28.01
C VAL A 134 -1.15 14.19 29.20
N LYS A 135 -0.18 15.08 29.02
CA LYS A 135 0.27 16.06 30.02
C LYS A 135 0.46 17.41 29.36
N GLN A 136 -0.22 18.42 29.87
CA GLN A 136 -0.10 19.79 29.36
C GLN A 136 -0.31 19.89 27.83
N GLY A 137 -1.29 19.16 27.30
CA GLY A 137 -1.58 19.11 25.85
C GLY A 137 -0.57 18.33 25.01
N GLN A 138 0.38 17.63 25.61
CA GLN A 138 1.36 16.79 24.93
C GLN A 138 1.05 15.31 25.15
N ALA A 139 1.12 14.52 24.11
CA ALA A 139 0.98 13.07 24.20
C ALA A 139 2.36 12.40 24.38
N HIS A 140 2.48 11.57 25.38
CA HIS A 140 3.66 10.76 25.65
C HIS A 140 3.34 9.31 25.33
N VAL A 141 4.18 8.66 24.53
CA VAL A 141 4.00 7.29 24.06
C VAL A 141 5.30 6.52 24.19
N SER A 142 5.25 5.36 24.86
CA SER A 142 6.41 4.46 24.96
C SER A 142 6.29 3.34 23.94
N LEU A 143 7.37 3.09 23.21
CA LEU A 143 7.49 1.97 22.27
C LEU A 143 8.62 1.05 22.69
N ASN A 144 8.35 -0.25 22.73
CA ASN A 144 9.32 -1.30 23.04
C ASN A 144 9.66 -2.19 21.83
N GLN A 145 9.07 -1.90 20.68
CA GLN A 145 9.31 -2.57 19.41
C GLN A 145 8.91 -1.66 18.24
N PRO A 146 9.47 -1.86 17.04
CA PRO A 146 9.09 -1.17 15.84
C PRO A 146 7.57 -1.25 15.58
N ARG A 147 6.98 -0.12 15.16
CA ARG A 147 5.54 0.01 14.91
C ARG A 147 5.27 1.08 13.86
N LYS A 148 4.16 0.91 13.17
CA LYS A 148 3.58 1.92 12.29
C LYS A 148 2.24 2.33 12.87
N LEU A 149 2.11 3.62 13.20
CA LEU A 149 0.98 4.14 13.97
C LEU A 149 0.37 5.35 13.29
N SER A 150 -0.92 5.56 13.54
CA SER A 150 -1.58 6.85 13.38
C SER A 150 -1.86 7.43 14.76
N VAL A 151 -1.52 8.69 14.97
CA VAL A 151 -1.84 9.46 16.19
C VAL A 151 -2.82 10.55 15.81
N GLU A 152 -3.99 10.53 16.42
CA GLU A 152 -5.12 11.38 16.08
C GLU A 152 -5.57 12.18 17.31
N PHE A 153 -5.42 13.49 17.22
CA PHE A 153 -5.89 14.41 18.26
C PHE A 153 -7.36 14.76 18.01
N ASN A 154 -8.14 14.92 19.08
CA ASN A 154 -9.60 15.16 19.02
C ASN A 154 -10.39 14.06 18.28
N GLY A 155 -9.82 12.88 18.04
CA GLY A 155 -10.42 11.84 17.23
C GLY A 155 -10.57 12.18 15.75
N SER A 156 -9.90 13.23 15.29
CA SER A 156 -9.94 13.69 13.90
C SER A 156 -8.90 12.98 13.05
N ALA A 157 -9.35 12.43 11.94
CA ALA A 157 -8.54 11.83 10.90
C ALA A 157 -8.16 12.81 9.77
N ASP A 158 -8.53 14.10 9.88
CA ASP A 158 -8.27 15.09 8.82
C ASP A 158 -6.81 15.49 8.73
N HIS A 159 -6.13 15.54 9.87
CA HIS A 159 -4.72 15.89 9.98
C HIS A 159 -3.97 14.91 10.88
N PRO A 160 -3.82 13.65 10.47
CA PRO A 160 -3.18 12.63 11.28
C PRO A 160 -1.66 12.84 11.34
N LEU A 161 -1.06 12.32 12.43
CA LEU A 161 0.37 12.15 12.52
C LEU A 161 0.72 10.66 12.42
N TYR A 162 1.45 10.25 11.39
CA TYR A 162 1.97 8.90 11.30
C TYR A 162 3.32 8.78 11.99
N ILE A 163 3.49 7.73 12.77
CA ILE A 163 4.76 7.38 13.41
C ILE A 163 5.30 6.12 12.74
N PHE A 164 6.38 6.27 12.00
CA PHE A 164 7.10 5.15 11.38
C PHE A 164 8.34 4.84 12.21
N ALA A 165 8.14 4.07 13.26
CA ALA A 165 9.18 3.56 14.12
C ALA A 165 9.69 2.23 13.54
N ASN A 166 10.85 2.26 12.89
CA ASN A 166 11.39 1.15 12.11
C ASN A 166 12.39 0.32 12.96
N PRO A 167 12.66 -0.93 12.58
CA PRO A 167 13.83 -1.64 13.07
C PRO A 167 15.13 -0.94 12.60
N LEU A 168 16.21 -1.11 13.34
CA LEU A 168 17.53 -0.68 12.86
C LEU A 168 17.86 -1.39 11.55
N GLU A 169 18.42 -0.66 10.61
CA GLU A 169 18.82 -1.22 9.33
C GLU A 169 20.29 -1.65 9.31
N THR A 170 20.58 -2.63 8.48
CA THR A 170 21.95 -2.96 8.08
C THR A 170 22.12 -2.51 6.62
N PRO A 171 22.93 -1.47 6.35
CA PRO A 171 23.17 -1.03 4.99
C PRO A 171 23.70 -2.16 4.11
N PRO A 172 23.26 -2.26 2.85
CA PRO A 172 23.73 -3.30 1.95
C PRO A 172 25.22 -3.14 1.66
N LYS A 173 25.90 -4.26 1.49
CA LYS A 173 27.29 -4.30 1.07
C LYS A 173 27.37 -4.62 -0.42
N LYS A 174 28.42 -4.15 -1.07
CA LYS A 174 28.69 -4.52 -2.47
C LYS A 174 28.98 -6.02 -2.56
N GLU A 175 28.25 -6.70 -3.41
CA GLU A 175 28.39 -8.14 -3.66
C GLU A 175 29.00 -8.37 -5.06
N VAL A 176 29.66 -9.53 -5.23
CA VAL A 176 30.19 -9.92 -6.55
C VAL A 176 29.03 -10.24 -7.50
N GLY A 177 29.07 -9.70 -8.69
CA GLY A 177 28.01 -9.92 -9.68
C GLY A 177 26.75 -9.09 -9.49
N ARG A 178 26.71 -8.20 -8.47
CA ARG A 178 25.59 -7.32 -8.19
C ARG A 178 26.03 -5.86 -8.13
N GLU A 179 25.31 -5.01 -8.84
CA GLU A 179 25.54 -3.57 -8.77
C GLU A 179 24.94 -2.99 -7.50
N LEU A 180 25.60 -2.01 -6.89
CA LEU A 180 25.09 -1.25 -5.76
C LEU A 180 25.04 0.23 -6.14
N VAL A 181 23.82 0.76 -6.28
CA VAL A 181 23.53 2.17 -6.51
C VAL A 181 23.12 2.79 -5.17
N VAL A 182 23.88 3.78 -4.71
CA VAL A 182 23.63 4.43 -3.42
C VAL A 182 23.16 5.86 -3.64
N PHE A 183 21.99 6.17 -3.09
CA PHE A 183 21.50 7.54 -2.94
C PHE A 183 21.78 8.01 -1.52
N ASN A 184 22.79 8.85 -1.36
CA ASN A 184 23.17 9.40 -0.06
C ASN A 184 22.11 10.38 0.47
N ALA A 185 22.19 10.75 1.75
CA ALA A 185 21.33 11.79 2.32
C ALA A 185 21.41 13.09 1.46
N GLY A 186 20.26 13.67 1.16
CA GLY A 186 20.13 14.82 0.26
C GLY A 186 18.95 14.68 -0.71
N ILE A 187 18.74 15.72 -1.54
CA ILE A 187 17.69 15.71 -2.57
C ILE A 187 18.32 15.25 -3.90
N HIS A 188 17.70 14.26 -4.53
CA HIS A 188 18.11 13.69 -5.81
C HIS A 188 16.95 13.79 -6.80
N ASN A 189 17.13 14.51 -7.89
CA ASN A 189 16.17 14.49 -9.00
C ASN A 189 16.51 13.32 -9.91
N ILE A 190 15.70 12.27 -9.90
CA ILE A 190 15.89 11.05 -10.69
C ILE A 190 15.00 11.02 -11.94
N GLY A 191 14.09 11.99 -12.10
CA GLY A 191 13.12 12.03 -13.19
C GLY A 191 11.95 11.05 -13.02
N ASP A 192 10.99 11.15 -13.93
CA ASP A 192 9.70 10.48 -13.78
C ASP A 192 9.76 8.95 -13.97
N ARG A 193 10.77 8.43 -14.61
CA ARG A 193 10.92 7.00 -14.91
C ARG A 193 12.39 6.59 -14.87
N TYR A 194 13.00 6.64 -13.69
CA TYR A 194 14.37 6.19 -13.53
C TYR A 194 14.47 4.68 -13.82
N PRO A 195 15.23 4.25 -14.83
CA PRO A 195 15.24 2.86 -15.26
C PRO A 195 15.96 1.96 -14.26
N LEU A 196 15.28 0.91 -13.84
CA LEU A 196 15.86 -0.16 -13.03
C LEU A 196 16.60 -1.16 -13.92
N ARG A 197 17.57 -1.86 -13.34
CA ARG A 197 18.38 -2.90 -14.00
C ARG A 197 18.42 -4.18 -13.18
N SER A 198 18.50 -5.32 -13.86
CA SER A 198 18.69 -6.61 -13.20
C SER A 198 19.99 -6.66 -12.38
N HIS A 199 20.03 -7.52 -11.39
CA HIS A 199 21.17 -7.74 -10.49
C HIS A 199 21.68 -6.46 -9.83
N THR A 200 20.75 -5.59 -9.41
CA THR A 200 21.10 -4.26 -8.87
C THR A 200 20.39 -4.03 -7.54
N THR A 201 21.13 -3.55 -6.57
CA THR A 201 20.60 -3.00 -5.32
C THR A 201 20.61 -1.48 -5.38
N TYR A 202 19.45 -0.87 -5.21
CA TYR A 202 19.23 0.57 -5.06
C TYR A 202 19.02 0.88 -3.59
N TYR A 203 20.00 1.54 -2.98
CA TYR A 203 19.97 1.86 -1.56
C TYR A 203 19.71 3.35 -1.35
N LEU A 204 18.58 3.66 -0.73
CA LEU A 204 18.17 5.00 -0.35
C LEU A 204 18.53 5.21 1.13
N GLN A 205 19.64 5.90 1.41
CA GLN A 205 20.02 6.18 2.79
C GLN A 205 18.93 6.96 3.54
N GLY A 206 18.87 6.80 4.85
CA GLY A 206 18.08 7.68 5.68
C GLY A 206 18.47 9.14 5.46
N GLY A 207 17.49 10.01 5.20
CA GLY A 207 17.71 11.39 4.80
C GLY A 207 17.87 11.61 3.28
N ALA A 208 17.88 10.56 2.45
CA ALA A 208 17.76 10.72 1.01
C ALA A 208 16.30 10.99 0.62
N VAL A 209 16.07 11.96 -0.28
CA VAL A 209 14.78 12.28 -0.87
C VAL A 209 14.92 12.26 -2.39
N LEU A 210 14.36 11.23 -3.01
CA LEU A 210 14.38 11.07 -4.46
C LEU A 210 13.13 11.70 -5.04
N GLN A 211 13.30 12.67 -5.93
CA GLN A 211 12.22 13.28 -6.70
C GLN A 211 12.11 12.58 -8.04
N GLY A 212 11.03 11.82 -8.23
CA GLY A 212 10.77 11.01 -9.40
C GLY A 212 10.21 9.63 -9.07
N SER A 213 10.31 8.70 -10.00
CA SER A 213 9.80 7.34 -9.85
C SER A 213 10.78 6.30 -10.38
N PHE A 214 10.68 5.07 -9.86
CA PHE A 214 11.42 3.93 -10.39
C PHE A 214 10.58 3.15 -11.41
N TYR A 215 11.21 2.76 -12.50
CA TYR A 215 10.59 2.03 -13.59
C TYR A 215 11.44 0.86 -14.05
N GLY A 216 10.87 -0.33 -14.02
CA GLY A 216 11.47 -1.56 -14.51
C GLY A 216 10.94 -1.92 -15.89
N PRO A 217 11.64 -1.51 -16.99
CA PRO A 217 11.23 -1.84 -18.34
C PRO A 217 11.54 -3.29 -18.69
N GLY A 218 10.61 -3.95 -19.37
CA GLY A 218 10.82 -5.30 -19.89
C GLY A 218 11.14 -6.32 -18.80
N LYS A 219 11.86 -7.37 -19.17
CA LYS A 219 12.22 -8.46 -18.25
C LYS A 219 13.35 -8.05 -17.32
N LEU A 220 13.07 -8.06 -16.01
CA LEU A 220 14.04 -7.80 -14.95
C LEU A 220 14.09 -8.93 -13.93
N GLU A 221 15.28 -9.20 -13.43
CA GLU A 221 15.52 -10.22 -12.43
C GLU A 221 16.47 -9.71 -11.36
N ASP A 222 16.21 -10.12 -10.10
CA ASP A 222 17.09 -9.86 -8.98
C ASP A 222 17.33 -8.36 -8.72
N VAL A 223 16.27 -7.62 -8.46
CA VAL A 223 16.30 -6.19 -8.13
C VAL A 223 15.93 -5.98 -6.66
N THR A 224 16.76 -5.23 -5.95
CA THR A 224 16.48 -4.80 -4.59
C THR A 224 16.40 -3.28 -4.51
N ILE A 225 15.33 -2.75 -3.91
CA ILE A 225 15.19 -1.35 -3.54
C ILE A 225 15.05 -1.29 -2.04
N CYS A 226 15.99 -0.66 -1.33
CA CYS A 226 15.96 -0.71 0.12
C CYS A 226 16.47 0.57 0.79
N GLY A 227 16.30 0.67 2.11
CA GLY A 227 16.81 1.76 2.93
C GLY A 227 15.75 2.46 3.76
N ARG A 228 16.07 3.70 4.18
CA ARG A 228 15.18 4.55 4.99
C ARG A 228 14.91 5.89 4.33
N GLY A 229 15.27 6.03 3.05
CA GLY A 229 15.00 7.21 2.24
C GLY A 229 13.54 7.32 1.80
N ILE A 230 13.26 8.42 1.10
CA ILE A 230 11.94 8.81 0.64
C ILE A 230 11.95 8.83 -0.88
N LEU A 231 10.94 8.20 -1.49
CA LEU A 231 10.64 8.31 -2.91
C LEU A 231 9.38 9.18 -3.09
N ASN A 232 9.58 10.37 -3.64
CA ASN A 232 8.54 11.34 -3.88
C ASN A 232 8.32 11.48 -5.40
N SER A 233 7.23 10.93 -5.89
CA SER A 233 6.93 10.98 -7.33
C SER A 233 6.39 12.33 -7.80
N GLY A 234 6.23 13.28 -6.88
CA GLY A 234 5.86 14.67 -7.22
C GLY A 234 4.56 14.70 -8.01
N TYR A 235 3.44 14.44 -7.37
CA TYR A 235 2.13 14.44 -8.04
C TYR A 235 2.03 15.53 -9.10
N GLN A 236 2.19 15.13 -10.36
CA GLN A 236 1.94 16.01 -11.48
C GLN A 236 0.44 16.07 -11.71
N LYS A 237 -0.10 17.27 -11.69
CA LYS A 237 -1.49 17.52 -12.08
C LYS A 237 -1.70 17.12 -13.54
N SER A 238 -2.00 15.87 -13.80
CA SER A 238 -2.62 15.50 -15.07
C SER A 238 -4.09 15.92 -15.02
N GLN A 239 -4.56 16.55 -16.08
CA GLN A 239 -5.98 16.82 -16.25
C GLN A 239 -6.78 15.53 -16.51
N HIS A 240 -6.10 14.40 -16.67
CA HIS A 240 -6.70 13.08 -16.85
C HIS A 240 -6.13 12.11 -15.82
N PRO A 241 -6.97 11.47 -15.01
CA PRO A 241 -6.51 10.64 -13.89
C PRO A 241 -5.64 9.43 -14.28
N THR A 242 -5.50 9.12 -15.56
CA THR A 242 -4.75 7.95 -16.02
C THR A 242 -3.68 8.22 -17.08
N LYS A 243 -3.63 9.41 -17.67
CA LYS A 243 -2.62 9.71 -18.70
C LYS A 243 -1.44 10.48 -18.13
N GLY A 244 -0.25 9.90 -18.21
CA GLY A 244 1.01 10.53 -17.78
C GLY A 244 1.29 10.47 -16.27
N LEU A 245 0.48 9.74 -15.49
CA LEU A 245 0.73 9.54 -14.08
C LEU A 245 1.59 8.29 -13.89
N HIS A 246 2.59 8.39 -13.06
CA HIS A 246 3.51 7.29 -12.78
C HIS A 246 3.29 6.74 -11.37
N SER A 247 3.42 5.43 -11.24
CA SER A 247 3.54 4.77 -9.94
C SER A 247 4.85 5.20 -9.27
N ASN A 248 4.93 5.14 -7.94
CA ASN A 248 6.22 5.35 -7.29
C ASN A 248 7.24 4.31 -7.80
N ILE A 249 6.85 3.05 -7.84
CA ILE A 249 7.66 1.95 -8.36
C ILE A 249 6.80 1.09 -9.28
N SER A 250 7.29 0.79 -10.48
CA SER A 250 6.59 -0.09 -11.40
C SER A 250 7.54 -1.06 -12.11
N PHE A 251 7.09 -2.30 -12.30
CA PHE A 251 7.76 -3.35 -13.07
C PHE A 251 6.81 -3.88 -14.14
N GLU A 252 7.28 -3.96 -15.39
CA GLU A 252 6.53 -4.57 -16.51
C GLU A 252 6.66 -6.10 -16.54
N ASP A 253 7.80 -6.63 -16.12
CA ASP A 253 8.06 -8.07 -16.04
C ASP A 253 9.18 -8.33 -15.02
N GLY A 254 8.83 -8.38 -13.75
CA GLY A 254 9.79 -8.52 -12.65
C GLY A 254 9.77 -9.88 -11.99
N SER A 255 10.96 -10.45 -11.70
CA SER A 255 11.11 -11.65 -10.89
C SER A 255 12.24 -11.49 -9.88
N ASN A 256 12.11 -12.14 -8.72
CA ASN A 256 13.03 -11.99 -7.60
C ASN A 256 13.24 -10.51 -7.21
N ILE A 257 12.12 -9.82 -6.97
CA ILE A 257 12.10 -8.40 -6.60
C ILE A 257 11.96 -8.26 -5.09
N ARG A 258 12.81 -7.45 -4.47
CA ARG A 258 12.72 -7.08 -3.05
C ARG A 258 12.60 -5.57 -2.90
N ILE A 259 11.60 -5.11 -2.15
CA ILE A 259 11.42 -3.70 -1.81
C ILE A 259 11.28 -3.59 -0.28
N GLU A 260 12.19 -2.85 0.37
CA GLU A 260 12.25 -2.83 1.83
C GLU A 260 12.53 -1.43 2.40
N GLY A 261 11.74 -1.03 3.37
CA GLY A 261 12.10 0.00 4.34
C GLY A 261 11.86 1.45 3.93
N ILE A 262 11.71 1.76 2.66
CA ILE A 262 11.54 3.12 2.14
C ILE A 262 10.14 3.69 2.39
N THR A 263 10.02 5.02 2.28
CA THR A 263 8.73 5.73 2.31
C THR A 263 8.40 6.25 0.91
N CYS A 264 7.23 5.89 0.38
CA CYS A 264 6.73 6.34 -0.92
C CYS A 264 5.60 7.34 -0.71
N ILE A 265 5.69 8.51 -1.35
CA ILE A 265 4.69 9.56 -1.27
C ILE A 265 4.37 10.13 -2.66
N GLU A 266 3.25 10.83 -2.76
CA GLU A 266 2.85 11.62 -3.94
C GLU A 266 2.83 10.80 -5.24
N ALA A 267 2.38 9.54 -5.19
CA ALA A 267 2.18 8.75 -6.39
C ALA A 267 1.13 9.39 -7.30
N GLY A 268 1.42 9.48 -8.58
CA GLY A 268 0.47 9.98 -9.57
C GLY A 268 -0.56 8.92 -10.00
N ASN A 269 -0.28 7.65 -9.76
CA ASN A 269 -1.10 6.48 -10.04
C ASN A 269 -0.92 5.48 -8.89
N PHE A 270 -0.82 4.17 -9.15
CA PHE A 270 -0.53 3.15 -8.13
C PHE A 270 0.77 3.45 -7.40
N GLN A 271 0.85 3.09 -6.13
CA GLN A 271 2.09 3.33 -5.39
C GLN A 271 3.14 2.28 -5.79
N ILE A 272 2.82 1.00 -5.66
CA ILE A 272 3.66 -0.10 -6.13
C ILE A 272 2.88 -0.89 -7.17
N LYS A 273 3.39 -0.99 -8.41
CA LYS A 273 2.83 -1.84 -9.46
C LYS A 273 3.85 -2.89 -9.85
N VAL A 274 3.49 -4.17 -9.72
CA VAL A 274 4.34 -5.27 -10.16
C VAL A 274 3.57 -6.20 -11.08
N GLN A 275 4.14 -6.43 -12.24
CA GLN A 275 3.71 -7.45 -13.20
C GLN A 275 4.83 -8.44 -13.40
N SER A 276 4.51 -9.68 -13.74
CA SER A 276 5.48 -10.67 -14.14
C SER A 276 4.94 -11.62 -15.19
N LYS A 277 5.65 -11.75 -16.29
CA LYS A 277 5.45 -12.76 -17.34
C LYS A 277 6.30 -14.02 -17.10
N GLN A 278 7.00 -14.04 -15.97
CA GLN A 278 7.89 -15.15 -15.58
C GLN A 278 7.15 -16.10 -14.64
N PRO A 279 7.04 -17.37 -14.97
CA PRO A 279 6.44 -18.37 -14.07
C PRO A 279 7.17 -18.40 -12.73
N ASP A 280 6.40 -18.61 -11.66
CA ASP A 280 6.92 -18.72 -10.29
C ASP A 280 7.77 -17.50 -9.84
N ALA A 281 7.51 -16.33 -10.39
CA ALA A 281 8.15 -15.09 -9.97
C ALA A 281 7.97 -14.85 -8.47
N ARG A 282 8.99 -14.27 -7.84
CA ARG A 282 8.98 -13.97 -6.42
C ARG A 282 9.09 -12.47 -6.18
N ILE A 283 8.19 -11.94 -5.36
CA ILE A 283 8.13 -10.53 -4.97
C ILE A 283 8.08 -10.46 -3.45
N ASP A 284 9.07 -9.83 -2.82
CA ASP A 284 9.13 -9.60 -1.37
C ASP A 284 9.02 -8.09 -1.09
N ILE A 285 8.00 -7.69 -0.32
CA ILE A 285 7.75 -6.30 0.09
C ILE A 285 7.70 -6.25 1.61
N GLU A 286 8.59 -5.48 2.23
CA GLU A 286 8.71 -5.45 3.68
C GLU A 286 8.91 -4.02 4.20
N ASN A 287 8.25 -3.69 5.31
CA ASN A 287 8.45 -2.43 6.02
C ASN A 287 8.29 -1.17 5.14
N LEU A 288 7.42 -1.19 4.12
CA LEU A 288 7.13 -0.01 3.32
C LEU A 288 6.17 0.94 4.02
N LYS A 289 6.32 2.23 3.74
CA LYS A 289 5.38 3.26 4.14
C LYS A 289 4.84 3.90 2.86
N LEU A 290 3.62 3.59 2.53
CA LEU A 290 2.92 4.03 1.34
C LEU A 290 1.87 5.09 1.73
N ILE A 291 2.03 6.33 1.27
CA ILE A 291 1.12 7.42 1.58
C ILE A 291 0.49 7.94 0.28
N GLY A 292 -0.51 7.20 -0.19
CA GLY A 292 -1.32 7.55 -1.35
C GLY A 292 -2.55 8.38 -0.97
N TRP A 293 -3.00 9.26 -1.88
CA TRP A 293 -4.13 10.14 -1.62
C TRP A 293 -4.95 10.47 -2.88
N ASN A 294 -4.39 10.29 -4.07
CA ASN A 294 -5.11 10.58 -5.31
C ASN A 294 -6.09 9.43 -5.67
N PRO A 295 -7.08 9.67 -6.55
CA PRO A 295 -8.16 8.71 -6.81
C PRO A 295 -7.75 7.33 -7.30
N CYS A 296 -6.58 7.19 -7.92
CA CYS A 296 -6.11 5.90 -8.45
C CYS A 296 -4.86 5.41 -7.70
N SER A 297 -4.68 5.82 -6.45
CA SER A 297 -3.51 5.40 -5.67
C SER A 297 -3.79 4.10 -4.93
N ASP A 298 -3.78 2.98 -5.65
CA ASP A 298 -3.67 1.67 -5.03
C ASP A 298 -2.38 1.58 -4.25
N GLY A 299 -2.37 0.82 -3.18
CA GLY A 299 -1.16 0.59 -2.40
C GLY A 299 -0.22 -0.35 -3.13
N ILE A 300 -0.53 -1.64 -3.14
CA ILE A 300 0.21 -2.69 -3.83
C ILE A 300 -0.70 -3.29 -4.90
N HIS A 301 -0.36 -3.06 -6.16
CA HIS A 301 -1.14 -3.44 -7.32
C HIS A 301 -0.42 -4.54 -8.11
N ILE A 302 -0.94 -5.75 -8.01
CA ILE A 302 -0.43 -6.92 -8.73
C ILE A 302 -1.45 -7.29 -9.81
N SER A 303 -1.35 -6.65 -10.94
CA SER A 303 -2.25 -6.90 -12.07
C SER A 303 -1.71 -6.28 -13.34
N ASP A 304 -2.07 -6.88 -14.47
CA ASP A 304 -1.89 -6.33 -15.82
C ASP A 304 -3.14 -5.62 -16.34
N MET A 305 -4.07 -5.26 -15.49
CA MET A 305 -5.24 -4.52 -15.93
C MET A 305 -4.83 -3.15 -16.47
N ASP A 306 -4.48 -3.11 -17.73
CA ASP A 306 -4.26 -1.86 -18.43
C ASP A 306 -5.59 -1.40 -19.06
N TRP A 307 -5.99 -0.21 -18.71
CA TRP A 307 -7.23 0.40 -19.15
C TRP A 307 -7.14 0.73 -20.63
N LYS A 308 -7.93 0.08 -21.45
CA LYS A 308 -8.16 0.35 -22.88
C LYS A 308 -7.07 -0.11 -23.85
N ASP A 309 -7.49 -0.95 -24.74
CA ASP A 309 -6.91 -1.23 -26.06
C ASP A 309 -5.65 -2.11 -26.14
N HIS A 310 -5.17 -2.68 -25.04
CA HIS A 310 -4.14 -3.70 -25.10
C HIS A 310 -4.71 -5.08 -24.79
N PRO A 311 -4.39 -6.10 -25.59
CA PRO A 311 -4.71 -7.47 -25.20
C PRO A 311 -4.07 -7.72 -23.82
N VAL A 312 -4.88 -8.14 -22.87
CA VAL A 312 -4.44 -8.45 -21.51
C VAL A 312 -3.33 -9.50 -21.59
N VAL A 313 -2.10 -9.06 -21.53
CA VAL A 313 -0.96 -9.96 -21.34
C VAL A 313 -0.87 -10.17 -19.83
N GLY A 314 -1.64 -11.12 -19.34
CA GLY A 314 -1.74 -11.40 -17.91
C GLY A 314 -0.40 -11.78 -17.29
N ASN A 315 -0.35 -11.76 -15.98
CA ASN A 315 0.76 -12.33 -15.24
C ASN A 315 0.94 -13.80 -15.60
N ALA A 316 2.15 -14.30 -15.52
CA ALA A 316 2.38 -15.74 -15.59
C ALA A 316 1.84 -16.42 -14.32
N ARG A 317 1.54 -17.71 -14.44
CA ARG A 317 1.06 -18.51 -13.31
C ARG A 317 2.12 -18.63 -12.21
N GLY A 318 1.67 -18.56 -10.97
CA GLY A 318 2.48 -18.97 -9.83
C GLY A 318 3.29 -17.86 -9.15
N MET A 319 3.02 -16.58 -9.45
CA MET A 319 3.70 -15.47 -8.77
C MET A 319 3.48 -15.57 -7.25
N SER A 320 4.58 -15.63 -6.50
CA SER A 320 4.59 -15.59 -5.04
C SER A 320 4.83 -14.17 -4.57
N LEU A 321 3.88 -13.61 -3.82
CA LEU A 321 3.97 -12.29 -3.22
C LEU A 321 4.05 -12.42 -1.69
N ARG A 322 5.09 -11.86 -1.08
CA ARG A 322 5.17 -11.70 0.37
C ARG A 322 5.16 -10.22 0.73
N VAL A 323 4.19 -9.83 1.56
CA VAL A 323 4.06 -8.46 2.07
C VAL A 323 4.04 -8.50 3.59
N SER A 324 4.91 -7.76 4.24
CA SER A 324 4.94 -7.75 5.70
C SER A 324 5.30 -6.39 6.28
N ASP A 325 4.78 -6.11 7.48
CA ASP A 325 5.10 -4.93 8.27
C ASP A 325 5.00 -3.61 7.47
N CYS A 326 3.98 -3.45 6.62
CA CYS A 326 3.78 -2.26 5.81
C CYS A 326 2.73 -1.32 6.42
N PHE A 327 2.90 -0.01 6.22
CA PHE A 327 1.85 0.98 6.37
C PHE A 327 1.35 1.36 4.98
N ILE A 328 0.06 1.15 4.74
CA ILE A 328 -0.53 1.38 3.42
C ILE A 328 -1.70 2.33 3.57
N ARG A 329 -1.50 3.57 3.17
CA ARG A 329 -2.59 4.49 2.92
C ARG A 329 -2.86 4.52 1.42
N ALA A 330 -4.05 4.10 1.06
CA ALA A 330 -4.51 4.07 -0.33
C ALA A 330 -5.85 4.81 -0.46
N ASN A 331 -6.08 5.45 -1.61
CA ASN A 331 -7.39 6.00 -1.91
C ASN A 331 -8.22 5.07 -2.80
N ASP A 332 -7.59 4.11 -3.47
CA ASP A 332 -8.22 2.99 -4.18
C ASP A 332 -7.85 1.68 -3.48
N ASP A 333 -7.69 0.56 -4.18
CA ASP A 333 -7.42 -0.74 -3.55
C ASP A 333 -6.11 -0.73 -2.76
N ALA A 334 -6.16 -1.02 -1.46
CA ALA A 334 -4.93 -0.99 -0.67
C ALA A 334 -3.99 -2.13 -1.07
N ILE A 335 -4.53 -3.33 -1.27
CA ILE A 335 -3.81 -4.48 -1.79
C ILE A 335 -4.68 -5.19 -2.81
N LEU A 336 -4.22 -5.23 -4.06
CA LEU A 336 -4.86 -5.97 -5.15
C LEU A 336 -4.05 -7.21 -5.50
N LEU A 337 -4.65 -8.37 -5.26
CA LEU A 337 -4.14 -9.68 -5.63
C LEU A 337 -4.94 -10.21 -6.81
N CYS A 338 -4.36 -10.22 -7.96
CA CYS A 338 -5.06 -10.58 -9.18
C CYS A 338 -4.14 -11.37 -10.09
N ASP A 339 -4.73 -12.21 -10.93
CA ASP A 339 -4.09 -12.83 -12.08
C ASP A 339 -2.71 -13.48 -11.83
N GLY A 340 -2.70 -14.76 -11.55
CA GLY A 340 -1.48 -15.56 -11.40
C GLY A 340 -0.81 -15.54 -10.03
N VAL A 341 -1.39 -14.83 -9.05
CA VAL A 341 -0.84 -14.80 -7.69
C VAL A 341 -1.08 -16.12 -6.97
N ALA A 342 -0.02 -16.76 -6.49
CA ALA A 342 -0.10 -18.06 -5.81
C ALA A 342 0.86 -18.13 -4.63
N ARG A 343 0.53 -18.92 -3.61
CA ARG A 343 1.39 -19.14 -2.43
C ARG A 343 1.86 -17.84 -1.78
N SER A 344 0.95 -16.87 -1.71
CA SER A 344 1.26 -15.51 -1.25
C SER A 344 0.89 -15.33 0.21
N GLU A 345 1.69 -14.54 0.91
CA GLU A 345 1.53 -14.25 2.33
C GLU A 345 1.59 -12.75 2.58
N MET A 346 0.61 -12.25 3.34
CA MET A 346 0.58 -10.89 3.82
C MET A 346 0.40 -10.88 5.32
N SER A 347 1.21 -10.10 6.03
CA SER A 347 1.08 -10.05 7.48
C SER A 347 1.50 -8.71 8.07
N ASP A 348 0.99 -8.46 9.27
CA ASP A 348 1.42 -7.37 10.14
C ASP A 348 1.31 -5.98 9.50
N CYS A 349 0.39 -5.81 8.53
CA CYS A 349 0.21 -4.56 7.80
C CYS A 349 -0.84 -3.66 8.47
N VAL A 350 -0.57 -2.35 8.47
CA VAL A 350 -1.51 -1.31 8.90
C VAL A 350 -2.08 -0.63 7.67
N ILE A 351 -3.39 -0.67 7.51
CA ILE A 351 -4.10 -0.18 6.32
C ILE A 351 -4.99 1.00 6.70
N TRP A 352 -4.84 2.09 5.94
CA TRP A 352 -5.76 3.22 5.91
C TRP A 352 -6.40 3.27 4.52
N ASP A 353 -7.65 2.83 4.43
CA ASP A 353 -8.41 2.82 3.18
C ASP A 353 -9.28 4.08 3.09
N SER A 354 -9.00 4.92 2.11
CA SER A 354 -9.64 6.22 1.94
C SER A 354 -10.95 6.18 1.14
N GLY A 355 -11.38 4.98 0.67
CA GLY A 355 -12.79 4.72 0.35
C GLY A 355 -13.18 4.55 -1.12
N MET A 356 -12.30 4.71 -2.09
CA MET A 356 -12.61 4.38 -3.50
C MET A 356 -12.45 2.90 -3.79
N GLY A 357 -11.55 2.21 -3.10
CA GLY A 357 -11.24 0.81 -3.26
C GLY A 357 -11.65 -0.10 -2.11
N ALA A 358 -11.01 -1.24 -2.04
CA ALA A 358 -11.11 -2.21 -0.98
C ALA A 358 -9.78 -2.31 -0.21
N SER A 359 -9.85 -2.72 1.05
CA SER A 359 -8.62 -2.96 1.81
C SER A 359 -7.88 -4.18 1.27
N PHE A 360 -8.62 -5.24 0.90
CA PHE A 360 -8.10 -6.43 0.25
C PHE A 360 -8.97 -6.77 -0.96
N CYS A 361 -8.42 -6.61 -2.17
CA CYS A 361 -9.10 -6.93 -3.41
C CYS A 361 -8.48 -8.19 -4.05
N LEU A 362 -9.29 -9.23 -4.24
CA LEU A 362 -8.85 -10.51 -4.81
C LEU A 362 -8.91 -10.53 -6.33
N SER A 363 -9.74 -9.70 -6.95
CA SER A 363 -9.88 -9.69 -8.40
C SER A 363 -10.74 -8.57 -8.91
N TRP A 364 -10.40 -8.11 -10.10
CA TRP A 364 -11.25 -7.41 -11.04
C TRP A 364 -11.44 -8.22 -12.34
N GLY A 365 -10.60 -9.21 -12.59
CA GLY A 365 -10.53 -10.05 -13.77
C GLY A 365 -9.30 -10.94 -13.72
N GLY A 366 -8.81 -11.35 -14.88
CA GLY A 366 -7.57 -12.13 -15.02
C GLY A 366 -7.80 -13.52 -15.59
N HIS A 367 -6.71 -14.10 -16.10
CA HIS A 367 -6.74 -15.40 -16.78
C HIS A 367 -6.04 -16.53 -15.99
N GLN A 368 -5.09 -16.15 -15.14
CA GLN A 368 -4.32 -17.12 -14.36
C GLN A 368 -4.88 -17.27 -12.94
N PRO A 369 -4.89 -18.49 -12.38
CA PRO A 369 -5.46 -18.73 -11.06
C PRO A 369 -4.86 -17.84 -9.96
N VAL A 370 -5.71 -17.42 -9.02
CA VAL A 370 -5.33 -16.84 -7.73
C VAL A 370 -5.54 -17.92 -6.67
N GLU A 371 -4.45 -18.43 -6.10
CA GLU A 371 -4.57 -19.62 -5.26
C GLU A 371 -3.59 -19.64 -4.07
N SER A 372 -4.04 -20.21 -2.96
CA SER A 372 -3.20 -20.43 -1.77
C SER A 372 -2.62 -19.14 -1.19
N CYS A 373 -3.46 -18.11 -1.07
CA CYS A 373 -3.09 -16.83 -0.50
C CYS A 373 -3.51 -16.74 0.97
N ARG A 374 -2.66 -16.15 1.80
CA ARG A 374 -2.94 -15.92 3.22
C ARG A 374 -2.74 -14.45 3.56
N VAL A 375 -3.70 -13.89 4.28
CA VAL A 375 -3.63 -12.55 4.88
C VAL A 375 -3.84 -12.70 6.37
N ASP A 376 -2.87 -12.28 7.16
CA ASP A 376 -2.82 -12.59 8.59
C ASP A 376 -2.36 -11.36 9.42
N ARG A 377 -2.91 -11.18 10.62
CA ARG A 377 -2.52 -10.12 11.56
C ARG A 377 -2.44 -8.73 10.93
N CYS A 378 -3.48 -8.34 10.17
CA CYS A 378 -3.57 -7.03 9.55
C CYS A 378 -4.57 -6.12 10.28
N TYR A 379 -4.34 -4.81 10.20
CA TYR A 379 -5.09 -3.81 10.94
C TYR A 379 -5.63 -2.75 9.98
N VAL A 380 -6.94 -2.74 9.76
CA VAL A 380 -7.62 -1.70 8.97
C VAL A 380 -8.03 -0.60 9.94
N ILE A 381 -7.23 0.46 10.04
CA ILE A 381 -7.42 1.52 11.04
C ILE A 381 -8.46 2.57 10.64
N HIS A 382 -8.69 2.71 9.34
CA HIS A 382 -9.78 3.49 8.76
C HIS A 382 -10.27 2.81 7.49
N LYS A 383 -11.60 2.78 7.32
CA LYS A 383 -12.28 2.30 6.12
C LYS A 383 -13.40 3.27 5.76
N TYR A 384 -13.17 4.07 4.74
CA TYR A 384 -14.19 4.99 4.25
C TYR A 384 -14.93 4.43 3.03
N GLY A 385 -16.04 5.07 2.68
CA GLY A 385 -16.83 4.73 1.51
C GLY A 385 -17.64 3.44 1.62
N GLY A 386 -18.24 3.02 0.51
CA GLY A 386 -19.16 1.89 0.44
C GLY A 386 -18.56 0.57 -0.03
N ASN A 387 -17.28 0.57 -0.45
CA ASN A 387 -16.61 -0.64 -0.89
C ASN A 387 -16.29 -1.56 0.30
N PRO A 388 -16.33 -2.87 0.11
CA PRO A 388 -16.04 -3.82 1.20
C PRO A 388 -14.56 -3.85 1.57
N VAL A 389 -14.28 -4.32 2.78
CA VAL A 389 -12.91 -4.61 3.22
C VAL A 389 -12.32 -5.75 2.39
N PHE A 390 -13.08 -6.85 2.25
CA PHE A 390 -12.71 -8.01 1.45
C PHE A 390 -13.56 -8.03 0.19
N ARG A 391 -12.94 -7.84 -0.97
CA ARG A 391 -13.64 -7.73 -2.24
C ARG A 391 -13.12 -8.69 -3.30
N ALA A 392 -14.03 -9.22 -4.10
CA ALA A 392 -13.79 -9.73 -5.44
C ALA A 392 -14.91 -9.22 -6.35
N ASN A 393 -14.58 -8.50 -7.40
CA ASN A 393 -15.47 -8.18 -8.52
C ASN A 393 -14.96 -8.96 -9.73
N HIS A 394 -15.08 -10.28 -9.65
CA HIS A 394 -14.42 -11.19 -10.57
C HIS A 394 -15.15 -11.28 -11.91
N ALA A 395 -14.48 -10.91 -12.99
CA ALA A 395 -15.02 -10.96 -14.34
C ALA A 395 -14.19 -11.81 -15.32
N GLY A 396 -13.08 -12.41 -14.85
CA GLY A 396 -12.13 -13.13 -15.70
C GLY A 396 -12.22 -14.66 -15.60
N GLU A 397 -11.40 -15.33 -16.39
CA GLU A 397 -11.29 -16.80 -16.43
C GLU A 397 -10.49 -17.40 -15.28
N ALA A 398 -9.84 -16.57 -14.47
CA ALA A 398 -9.03 -17.03 -13.34
C ALA A 398 -9.88 -17.74 -12.29
N LEU A 399 -9.50 -18.96 -11.91
CA LEU A 399 -10.05 -19.61 -10.72
C LEU A 399 -9.46 -18.95 -9.47
N ILE A 400 -10.33 -18.50 -8.56
CA ILE A 400 -9.91 -17.99 -7.25
C ILE A 400 -10.20 -19.05 -6.20
N ARG A 401 -9.16 -19.55 -5.51
CA ARG A 401 -9.37 -20.60 -4.53
C ARG A 401 -8.35 -20.61 -3.39
N ASN A 402 -8.77 -21.21 -2.27
CA ASN A 402 -7.91 -21.42 -1.10
C ASN A 402 -7.27 -20.11 -0.61
N VAL A 403 -8.13 -19.12 -0.31
CA VAL A 403 -7.72 -17.81 0.20
C VAL A 403 -8.16 -17.69 1.66
N HIS A 404 -7.23 -17.36 2.52
CA HIS A 404 -7.42 -17.26 3.96
C HIS A 404 -7.18 -15.86 4.47
N PHE A 405 -8.14 -15.32 5.19
CA PHE A 405 -8.04 -14.09 5.96
C PHE A 405 -8.13 -14.44 7.44
N SER A 406 -7.10 -14.15 8.22
CA SER A 406 -7.07 -14.49 9.64
C SER A 406 -6.54 -13.36 10.52
N ASP A 407 -7.06 -13.29 11.75
CA ASP A 407 -6.59 -12.35 12.78
C ASP A 407 -6.56 -10.89 12.29
N ILE A 408 -7.67 -10.41 11.71
CA ILE A 408 -7.79 -9.07 11.14
C ILE A 408 -8.67 -8.20 12.03
N PHE A 409 -8.17 -6.99 12.33
CA PHE A 409 -8.86 -6.00 13.13
C PHE A 409 -9.27 -4.82 12.26
N ILE A 410 -10.56 -4.44 12.32
CA ILE A 410 -11.13 -3.33 11.56
C ILE A 410 -11.72 -2.34 12.54
N GLU A 411 -11.22 -1.11 12.52
CA GLU A 411 -11.60 -0.05 13.43
C GLU A 411 -12.61 0.91 12.80
N GLY A 412 -13.45 1.51 13.68
CA GLY A 412 -14.41 2.53 13.29
C GLY A 412 -15.64 1.98 12.57
N ASP A 413 -16.42 2.90 11.97
CA ASP A 413 -17.64 2.56 11.24
C ASP A 413 -17.33 1.84 9.93
N LEU A 414 -18.22 0.92 9.55
CA LEU A 414 -18.02 0.03 8.42
C LEU A 414 -19.31 -0.10 7.60
N SER A 415 -19.27 0.27 6.32
CA SER A 415 -20.41 0.07 5.42
C SER A 415 -20.52 -1.37 4.92
N SER A 416 -19.41 -1.99 4.55
CA SER A 416 -19.38 -3.35 4.04
C SER A 416 -18.09 -4.07 4.45
N LEU A 417 -18.22 -5.28 4.95
CA LEU A 417 -17.10 -6.14 5.31
C LEU A 417 -16.72 -7.05 4.13
N VAL A 418 -17.71 -7.74 3.55
CA VAL A 418 -17.50 -8.75 2.50
C VAL A 418 -18.32 -8.42 1.26
N GLY A 419 -17.67 -8.44 0.11
CA GLY A 419 -18.29 -8.29 -1.20
C GLY A 419 -17.62 -9.19 -2.23
N LEU A 420 -18.07 -10.44 -2.33
CA LEU A 420 -17.58 -11.39 -3.32
C LEU A 420 -18.59 -11.53 -4.45
N LYS A 421 -18.18 -11.24 -5.68
CA LYS A 421 -19.06 -11.27 -6.86
C LYS A 421 -18.35 -11.88 -8.05
N ILE A 422 -19.08 -12.73 -8.78
CA ILE A 422 -18.74 -13.08 -10.15
C ILE A 422 -19.69 -12.28 -11.05
N MET A 423 -19.14 -11.49 -11.97
CA MET A 423 -19.94 -10.52 -12.71
C MET A 423 -19.26 -10.13 -14.03
N ASN A 424 -20.03 -9.66 -14.99
CA ASN A 424 -19.45 -8.96 -16.15
C ASN A 424 -18.92 -7.60 -15.71
N HIS A 425 -17.72 -7.26 -16.11
CA HIS A 425 -17.11 -5.98 -15.77
C HIS A 425 -16.38 -5.36 -16.98
N ARG A 426 -16.40 -4.02 -17.04
CA ARG A 426 -15.78 -3.26 -18.13
C ARG A 426 -14.26 -3.36 -18.21
N TYR A 427 -13.61 -3.84 -17.14
CA TYR A 427 -12.17 -3.99 -17.06
C TYR A 427 -11.68 -5.35 -17.57
N ASP A 428 -12.58 -6.28 -17.79
CA ASP A 428 -12.30 -7.51 -18.49
C ASP A 428 -13.30 -7.63 -19.64
N PRO A 429 -12.92 -7.19 -20.84
CA PRO A 429 -13.81 -7.21 -22.01
C PRO A 429 -14.00 -8.61 -22.60
N ASP A 430 -13.15 -9.56 -22.26
CA ASP A 430 -13.28 -10.95 -22.66
C ASP A 430 -14.02 -11.74 -21.56
N PRO A 431 -15.30 -12.06 -21.76
CA PRO A 431 -16.19 -12.51 -20.71
C PRO A 431 -16.02 -13.99 -20.36
N GLY A 432 -14.80 -14.49 -20.32
CA GLY A 432 -14.52 -15.73 -19.61
C GLY A 432 -14.86 -15.55 -18.14
N HIS A 433 -15.45 -16.56 -17.53
CA HIS A 433 -15.72 -16.55 -16.09
C HIS A 433 -15.24 -17.83 -15.45
N ASN A 434 -14.94 -17.78 -14.16
CA ASN A 434 -14.64 -18.95 -13.37
C ASN A 434 -15.21 -18.80 -11.95
N SER A 435 -15.05 -19.84 -11.14
CA SER A 435 -15.57 -19.90 -9.78
C SER A 435 -14.67 -19.18 -8.77
N ILE A 436 -15.26 -18.84 -7.64
CA ILE A 436 -14.56 -18.46 -6.41
C ILE A 436 -14.84 -19.53 -5.38
N GLU A 437 -13.80 -20.16 -4.82
CA GLU A 437 -13.95 -21.32 -3.96
C GLU A 437 -13.01 -21.29 -2.75
N ASP A 438 -13.40 -21.97 -1.68
CA ASP A 438 -12.53 -22.16 -0.50
C ASP A 438 -11.99 -20.84 0.04
N ILE A 439 -12.89 -19.94 0.39
CA ILE A 439 -12.56 -18.65 1.01
C ILE A 439 -12.83 -18.73 2.52
N TYR A 440 -11.81 -18.42 3.31
CA TYR A 440 -11.85 -18.54 4.77
C TYR A 440 -11.65 -17.20 5.44
N PHE A 441 -12.55 -16.86 6.35
CA PHE A 441 -12.47 -15.71 7.24
C PHE A 441 -12.44 -16.22 8.68
N LYS A 442 -11.32 -16.01 9.38
CA LYS A 442 -11.12 -16.54 10.73
C LYS A 442 -10.64 -15.44 11.68
N ASN A 443 -11.19 -15.38 12.88
CA ASN A 443 -10.80 -14.42 13.91
C ASN A 443 -10.89 -12.97 13.39
N ILE A 444 -11.95 -12.59 12.71
CA ILE A 444 -12.15 -11.22 12.21
C ILE A 444 -12.89 -10.41 13.27
N THR A 445 -12.30 -9.31 13.70
CA THR A 445 -12.91 -8.36 14.62
C THR A 445 -13.15 -7.03 13.91
N ALA A 446 -14.40 -6.54 13.93
CA ALA A 446 -14.76 -5.23 13.42
C ALA A 446 -15.53 -4.43 14.46
N GLU A 447 -15.16 -3.16 14.70
CA GLU A 447 -15.87 -2.29 15.64
C GLU A 447 -17.26 -1.89 15.11
N GLY A 448 -17.34 -1.55 13.83
CA GLY A 448 -18.58 -1.15 13.18
C GLY A 448 -19.43 -2.34 12.71
N GLN A 449 -20.75 -2.12 12.68
CA GLN A 449 -21.70 -3.09 12.12
C GLN A 449 -21.94 -2.80 10.64
N PRO A 450 -21.53 -3.68 9.70
CA PRO A 450 -21.74 -3.45 8.28
C PRO A 450 -23.24 -3.53 7.92
N THR A 451 -23.64 -2.71 6.97
CA THR A 451 -25.03 -2.63 6.50
C THR A 451 -25.25 -3.28 5.15
N ASN A 452 -24.19 -3.58 4.41
CA ASN A 452 -24.27 -4.01 3.00
C ASN A 452 -23.19 -5.04 2.65
N ASN A 453 -23.36 -6.27 3.12
CA ASN A 453 -22.53 -7.41 2.70
C ASN A 453 -23.21 -8.21 1.59
N PHE A 454 -22.42 -8.74 0.66
CA PHE A 454 -22.96 -9.50 -0.45
C PHE A 454 -21.99 -10.60 -0.93
N ILE A 455 -22.53 -11.79 -1.17
CA ILE A 455 -21.87 -12.90 -1.86
C ILE A 455 -22.79 -13.36 -3.00
N GLY A 456 -22.31 -13.35 -4.23
CA GLY A 456 -23.11 -13.74 -5.38
C GLY A 456 -22.31 -14.25 -6.55
N GLY A 457 -22.58 -15.49 -6.95
CA GLY A 457 -22.14 -16.06 -8.23
C GLY A 457 -22.94 -15.48 -9.40
N LEU A 458 -22.50 -15.78 -10.61
CA LEU A 458 -23.12 -15.30 -11.84
C LEU A 458 -24.22 -16.23 -12.35
N SER A 459 -24.00 -17.57 -12.27
CA SER A 459 -24.89 -18.59 -12.76
C SER A 459 -24.68 -19.92 -12.01
N GLU A 460 -25.38 -20.99 -12.41
CA GLU A 460 -25.14 -22.35 -11.90
C GLU A 460 -23.76 -22.89 -12.31
N GLU A 461 -23.20 -22.43 -13.40
CA GLU A 461 -21.85 -22.79 -13.86
C GLU A 461 -20.77 -22.01 -13.15
N PHE A 462 -20.97 -20.71 -12.93
CA PHE A 462 -20.01 -19.79 -12.32
C PHE A 462 -20.44 -19.42 -10.91
N GLN A 463 -20.08 -20.26 -9.96
CA GLN A 463 -20.54 -20.20 -8.56
C GLN A 463 -19.47 -19.68 -7.61
N ILE A 464 -19.94 -19.16 -6.47
CA ILE A 464 -19.13 -19.00 -5.27
C ILE A 464 -19.50 -20.13 -4.31
N ARG A 465 -18.50 -20.90 -3.85
CA ARG A 465 -18.75 -22.07 -3.01
C ARG A 465 -17.69 -22.27 -1.93
N ARG A 466 -18.11 -22.90 -0.84
CA ARG A 466 -17.24 -23.21 0.31
C ARG A 466 -16.64 -21.95 0.93
N VAL A 467 -17.50 -21.00 1.33
CA VAL A 467 -17.10 -19.82 2.10
C VAL A 467 -17.31 -20.09 3.57
N THR A 468 -16.27 -19.96 4.36
CA THR A 468 -16.33 -20.23 5.81
C THR A 468 -16.03 -18.96 6.60
N PHE A 469 -16.89 -18.66 7.56
CA PHE A 469 -16.72 -17.64 8.55
C PHE A 469 -16.56 -18.33 9.92
N GLU A 470 -15.41 -18.16 10.58
CA GLU A 470 -15.06 -18.79 11.84
C GLU A 470 -14.63 -17.73 12.86
N ASN A 471 -15.25 -17.72 14.02
CA ASN A 471 -14.92 -16.80 15.12
C ASN A 471 -14.92 -15.32 14.68
N LEU A 472 -16.03 -14.84 14.13
CA LEU A 472 -16.19 -13.44 13.75
C LEU A 472 -16.87 -12.67 14.87
N ASN A 473 -16.29 -11.52 15.25
CA ASN A 473 -16.89 -10.56 16.20
C ASN A 473 -17.07 -9.21 15.50
N ILE A 474 -18.32 -8.84 15.23
CA ILE A 474 -18.65 -7.65 14.46
C ILE A 474 -19.63 -6.79 15.23
N GLY A 475 -19.28 -5.51 15.49
CA GLY A 475 -20.10 -4.63 16.31
C GLY A 475 -20.32 -5.17 17.73
N GLY A 476 -19.37 -5.92 18.28
CA GLY A 476 -19.47 -6.58 19.59
C GLY A 476 -20.35 -7.83 19.63
N LYS A 477 -20.76 -8.37 18.46
CA LYS A 477 -21.57 -9.58 18.34
C LYS A 477 -20.80 -10.71 17.70
N VAL A 478 -20.93 -11.91 18.22
CA VAL A 478 -20.47 -13.14 17.56
C VAL A 478 -21.41 -13.43 16.38
N ILE A 479 -20.86 -13.69 15.23
CA ILE A 479 -21.60 -13.93 13.99
C ILE A 479 -21.78 -15.43 13.78
N LEU A 480 -23.02 -15.89 13.79
CA LEU A 480 -23.36 -17.30 13.66
C LEU A 480 -24.22 -17.61 12.42
N ASN A 481 -24.71 -16.60 11.73
CA ASN A 481 -25.52 -16.74 10.53
C ASN A 481 -25.46 -15.47 9.66
N PRO A 482 -25.92 -15.52 8.40
CA PRO A 482 -25.87 -14.37 7.49
C PRO A 482 -26.57 -13.11 8.00
N ALA A 483 -27.68 -13.28 8.74
CA ALA A 483 -28.46 -12.13 9.22
C ALA A 483 -27.72 -11.31 10.29
N ASP A 484 -26.83 -11.94 11.07
CA ASP A 484 -26.05 -11.27 12.12
C ASP A 484 -25.12 -10.18 11.56
N MET A 485 -24.73 -10.28 10.29
CA MET A 485 -23.86 -9.33 9.61
C MET A 485 -24.49 -8.70 8.36
N ASN A 486 -25.80 -8.75 8.20
CA ASN A 486 -26.52 -8.23 7.03
C ASN A 486 -25.97 -8.77 5.68
N LEU A 487 -25.63 -10.06 5.63
CA LEU A 487 -25.09 -10.70 4.44
C LEU A 487 -26.21 -11.20 3.54
N LYS A 488 -26.23 -10.70 2.30
CA LYS A 488 -27.11 -11.18 1.23
C LYS A 488 -26.36 -12.20 0.39
N ILE A 489 -27.02 -13.32 0.09
CA ILE A 489 -26.47 -14.44 -0.69
C ILE A 489 -27.45 -14.75 -1.82
N ASN A 490 -26.96 -14.86 -3.06
CA ASN A 490 -27.80 -15.24 -4.20
C ASN A 490 -27.83 -16.76 -4.41
N ASN A 491 -28.66 -17.23 -5.37
CA ASN A 491 -28.87 -18.66 -5.66
C ASN A 491 -27.67 -19.36 -6.31
N SER A 492 -26.68 -18.62 -6.79
CA SER A 492 -25.45 -19.15 -7.39
C SER A 492 -24.31 -19.24 -6.35
N VAL A 493 -24.67 -19.42 -5.07
CA VAL A 493 -23.73 -19.61 -3.96
C VAL A 493 -24.11 -20.86 -3.20
N SER A 494 -23.13 -21.66 -2.85
CA SER A 494 -23.34 -22.88 -2.07
C SER A 494 -22.32 -23.04 -0.94
N GLU A 495 -22.65 -23.82 0.07
CA GLU A 495 -21.77 -24.21 1.16
C GLU A 495 -21.16 -23.01 1.92
N VAL A 496 -22.01 -22.07 2.34
CA VAL A 496 -21.59 -21.00 3.25
C VAL A 496 -21.74 -21.48 4.71
N LYS A 497 -20.66 -21.44 5.47
CA LYS A 497 -20.61 -21.93 6.85
C LYS A 497 -20.28 -20.81 7.82
N PHE A 498 -20.91 -20.84 8.99
CA PHE A 498 -20.63 -19.96 10.12
C PHE A 498 -20.28 -20.87 11.32
N LEU A 499 -19.10 -20.66 11.86
CA LEU A 499 -18.55 -21.41 12.97
C LEU A 499 -18.25 -20.45 14.13
N PRO A 500 -18.54 -20.87 15.38
CA PRO A 500 -18.26 -20.07 16.56
C PRO A 500 -16.77 -19.84 16.79
#